data_94f39b96b2326559b3d8eb35901c5d07
#
_entry.id   94f39b96b2326559b3d8eb35901c5d07
#
_cell.length_a   1.000
_cell.length_b   1.000
_cell.length_c   1.000
_cell.angle_alpha   90.00
_cell.angle_beta   90.00
_cell.angle_gamma   90.00
#
_symmetry.space_group_name_H-M   'P 1'
#
loop_
_entity.id
_entity.type
_entity.pdbx_description
1 polymer ?
#
loop_
_entity_poly.entity_id
_entity_poly.type
_entity_poly.pdbx_seq_one_letter_code
_entity_poly.pdbx_strand_id
1 'polypeptide(L)'
;MKVKPFKSEFNGLILDDMRENNIRCWIAGGVLRDYLSNREMVTDCDMFFPNEEEYMKCRQFLIDNGGEIIWESDNGVKINYKGSTYDLVKFFAKDPEETIEKFDFTLSQFAIDGDNLYYGDTSFEDLKDNKLVLKYITNPFSTLKRALSHYGKGFYMDGEELEKLYTDVFVMSDYNLEAVSPYQAQMNKIKMKNATGVKGDVGRTMAIWAYVGVFAGTLALYKYLDLFDEDKKKLLIGYGIVFAGLAAGSAIGSYRVSQK
;
A
#
# COMPACT_ATOMS: atom_id res chain seq x y z
N MET A 1 -9.07 -13.93 13.13
CA MET A 1 -9.57 -13.94 11.74
C MET A 1 -10.93 -14.61 11.69
N LYS A 2 -11.79 -14.18 10.78
CA LYS A 2 -13.15 -14.69 10.60
C LYS A 2 -13.38 -15.07 9.15
N VAL A 3 -14.25 -16.06 8.92
CA VAL A 3 -14.64 -16.51 7.57
C VAL A 3 -16.16 -16.64 7.50
N LYS A 4 -16.74 -16.29 6.35
CA LYS A 4 -18.16 -16.51 6.06
C LYS A 4 -18.36 -16.85 4.59
N PRO A 5 -19.40 -17.64 4.23
CA PRO A 5 -19.78 -17.85 2.85
C PRO A 5 -20.04 -16.52 2.16
N PHE A 6 -19.53 -16.38 0.95
CA PHE A 6 -19.63 -15.14 0.19
C PHE A 6 -19.67 -15.42 -1.30
N LYS A 7 -20.79 -15.14 -1.93
CA LYS A 7 -20.89 -15.11 -3.38
C LYS A 7 -20.95 -13.66 -3.81
N SER A 8 -19.94 -13.25 -4.50
CA SER A 8 -19.86 -11.90 -5.06
C SER A 8 -20.03 -11.99 -6.58
N GLU A 9 -20.84 -11.11 -7.16
CA GLU A 9 -20.81 -10.87 -8.61
C GLU A 9 -19.50 -10.19 -9.04
N PHE A 10 -18.80 -9.63 -8.06
CA PHE A 10 -17.53 -8.97 -8.22
C PHE A 10 -16.40 -9.99 -8.31
N ASN A 11 -15.71 -10.02 -9.45
CA ASN A 11 -14.57 -10.92 -9.74
C ASN A 11 -14.83 -12.44 -9.56
N GLY A 12 -16.10 -12.85 -9.37
CA GLY A 12 -16.45 -14.26 -9.36
C GLY A 12 -15.97 -14.98 -10.61
N LEU A 13 -16.08 -14.34 -11.76
CA LEU A 13 -15.70 -14.92 -13.05
C LEU A 13 -14.21 -15.29 -13.12
N ILE A 14 -13.30 -14.46 -12.62
CA ILE A 14 -11.87 -14.78 -12.66
C ILE A 14 -11.50 -15.91 -11.70
N LEU A 15 -12.09 -15.93 -10.51
CA LEU A 15 -11.84 -17.00 -9.54
C LEU A 15 -12.46 -18.32 -9.98
N ASP A 16 -13.60 -18.27 -10.69
CA ASP A 16 -14.22 -19.44 -11.32
C ASP A 16 -13.35 -19.96 -12.47
N ASP A 17 -12.88 -19.08 -13.37
CA ASP A 17 -11.93 -19.43 -14.45
C ASP A 17 -10.68 -20.11 -13.85
N MET A 18 -10.12 -19.58 -12.75
CA MET A 18 -8.95 -20.17 -12.10
C MET A 18 -9.25 -21.54 -11.50
N ARG A 19 -10.40 -21.68 -10.83
CA ARG A 19 -10.84 -22.95 -10.23
C ARG A 19 -11.05 -24.03 -11.30
N GLU A 20 -11.70 -23.70 -12.40
CA GLU A 20 -11.94 -24.62 -13.54
C GLU A 20 -10.63 -25.14 -14.16
N ASN A 21 -9.57 -24.33 -14.07
CA ASN A 21 -8.24 -24.68 -14.57
C ASN A 21 -7.30 -25.20 -13.46
N ASN A 22 -7.83 -25.57 -12.28
CA ASN A 22 -7.08 -26.10 -11.14
C ASN A 22 -5.94 -25.16 -10.71
N ILE A 23 -6.16 -23.84 -10.75
CA ILE A 23 -5.24 -22.80 -10.29
C ILE A 23 -5.75 -22.30 -8.96
N ARG A 24 -4.94 -22.46 -7.90
CA ARG A 24 -5.28 -21.98 -6.57
C ARG A 24 -4.81 -20.55 -6.37
N CYS A 25 -5.76 -19.65 -6.16
CA CYS A 25 -5.50 -18.23 -5.90
C CYS A 25 -6.63 -17.61 -5.11
N TRP A 26 -6.42 -16.37 -4.65
CA TRP A 26 -7.44 -15.53 -4.02
C TRP A 26 -7.19 -14.07 -4.35
N ILE A 27 -8.25 -13.26 -4.22
CA ILE A 27 -8.19 -11.80 -4.35
C ILE A 27 -8.21 -11.22 -2.94
N ALA A 28 -7.38 -10.20 -2.66
CA ALA A 28 -7.35 -9.56 -1.34
C ALA A 28 -7.07 -8.06 -1.41
N GLY A 29 -7.37 -7.35 -0.31
CA GLY A 29 -6.95 -5.96 -0.11
C GLY A 29 -7.93 -4.90 -0.57
N GLY A 30 -7.39 -3.87 -1.21
CA GLY A 30 -8.07 -2.61 -1.48
C GLY A 30 -9.34 -2.70 -2.28
N VAL A 31 -9.38 -3.58 -3.27
CA VAL A 31 -10.55 -3.78 -4.13
C VAL A 31 -11.75 -4.30 -3.34
N LEU A 32 -11.52 -5.21 -2.39
CA LEU A 32 -12.61 -5.74 -1.53
C LEU A 32 -13.06 -4.70 -0.51
N ARG A 33 -12.14 -3.92 0.06
CA ARG A 33 -12.49 -2.79 0.92
C ARG A 33 -13.43 -1.82 0.19
N ASP A 34 -13.08 -1.41 -1.03
CA ASP A 34 -13.84 -0.44 -1.78
C ASP A 34 -15.22 -1.02 -2.21
N TYR A 35 -15.27 -2.29 -2.62
CA TYR A 35 -16.51 -3.02 -2.89
C TYR A 35 -17.43 -3.11 -1.65
N LEU A 36 -16.90 -3.55 -0.51
CA LEU A 36 -17.68 -3.75 0.73
C LEU A 36 -18.16 -2.43 1.35
N SER A 37 -17.53 -1.30 1.01
CA SER A 37 -17.94 0.04 1.46
C SER A 37 -18.80 0.81 0.44
N ASN A 38 -19.22 0.17 -0.66
CA ASN A 38 -19.96 0.81 -1.76
C ASN A 38 -19.27 2.07 -2.30
N ARG A 39 -17.94 2.08 -2.30
CA ARG A 39 -17.14 3.16 -2.89
C ARG A 39 -16.93 2.90 -4.37
N GLU A 40 -16.53 3.94 -5.09
CA GLU A 40 -16.11 3.79 -6.48
C GLU A 40 -14.95 2.80 -6.56
N MET A 41 -15.16 1.69 -7.29
CA MET A 41 -14.21 0.59 -7.34
C MET A 41 -13.03 0.97 -8.22
N VAL A 42 -11.84 0.78 -7.67
CA VAL A 42 -10.62 0.74 -8.48
C VAL A 42 -10.62 -0.59 -9.24
N THR A 43 -10.32 -0.56 -10.53
CA THR A 43 -10.35 -1.73 -11.40
C THR A 43 -9.17 -2.70 -11.18
N ASP A 44 -8.21 -2.34 -10.33
CA ASP A 44 -7.02 -3.14 -10.06
C ASP A 44 -7.31 -4.18 -8.97
N CYS A 45 -7.21 -5.45 -9.32
CA CYS A 45 -7.42 -6.59 -8.43
C CYS A 45 -6.08 -7.24 -8.09
N ASP A 46 -5.69 -7.19 -6.82
CA ASP A 46 -4.50 -7.90 -6.32
C ASP A 46 -4.83 -9.38 -6.12
N MET A 47 -4.14 -10.25 -6.87
CA MET A 47 -4.26 -11.70 -6.79
C MET A 47 -3.05 -12.29 -6.06
N PHE A 48 -3.31 -13.19 -5.13
CA PHE A 48 -2.32 -13.86 -4.30
C PHE A 48 -2.36 -15.38 -4.49
N PHE A 49 -1.25 -16.05 -4.18
CA PHE A 49 -1.03 -17.45 -4.49
C PHE A 49 -0.35 -18.19 -3.33
N PRO A 50 -0.57 -19.52 -3.21
CA PRO A 50 0.09 -20.30 -2.18
C PRO A 50 1.59 -20.49 -2.44
N ASN A 51 2.02 -20.44 -3.70
CA ASN A 51 3.41 -20.65 -4.11
C ASN A 51 3.65 -20.13 -5.54
N GLU A 52 4.90 -20.18 -5.97
CA GLU A 52 5.32 -19.71 -7.29
C GLU A 52 4.73 -20.56 -8.43
N GLU A 53 4.48 -21.84 -8.22
CA GLU A 53 3.89 -22.72 -9.24
C GLU A 53 2.49 -22.24 -9.63
N GLU A 54 1.64 -21.96 -8.64
CA GLU A 54 0.28 -21.48 -8.88
C GLU A 54 0.27 -20.06 -9.48
N TYR A 55 1.19 -19.21 -9.05
CA TYR A 55 1.42 -17.90 -9.68
C TYR A 55 1.76 -18.03 -11.17
N MET A 56 2.70 -18.91 -11.52
CA MET A 56 3.12 -19.12 -12.90
C MET A 56 2.01 -19.76 -13.75
N LYS A 57 1.23 -20.69 -13.20
CA LYS A 57 0.04 -21.25 -13.88
C LYS A 57 -0.97 -20.15 -14.19
N CYS A 58 -1.29 -19.29 -13.23
CA CYS A 58 -2.22 -18.19 -13.42
C CYS A 58 -1.72 -17.21 -14.49
N ARG A 59 -0.45 -16.79 -14.38
CA ARG A 59 0.19 -15.89 -15.35
C ARG A 59 0.09 -16.48 -16.78
N GLN A 60 0.47 -17.74 -16.94
CA GLN A 60 0.42 -18.42 -18.25
C GLN A 60 -1.00 -18.53 -18.77
N PHE A 61 -1.95 -18.94 -17.93
CA PHE A 61 -3.36 -19.04 -18.29
C PHE A 61 -3.91 -17.72 -18.81
N LEU A 62 -3.65 -16.61 -18.11
CA LEU A 62 -4.15 -15.30 -18.52
C LEU A 62 -3.57 -14.89 -19.88
N ILE A 63 -2.28 -15.11 -20.12
CA ILE A 63 -1.61 -14.77 -21.37
C ILE A 63 -2.16 -15.63 -22.52
N ASP A 64 -2.28 -16.94 -22.33
CA ASP A 64 -2.77 -17.87 -23.35
C ASP A 64 -4.24 -17.59 -23.75
N ASN A 65 -5.01 -16.96 -22.85
CA ASN A 65 -6.39 -16.56 -23.08
C ASN A 65 -6.57 -15.08 -23.47
N GLY A 66 -5.51 -14.43 -23.96
CA GLY A 66 -5.56 -13.08 -24.51
C GLY A 66 -5.31 -11.95 -23.50
N GLY A 67 -4.74 -12.28 -22.36
CA GLY A 67 -4.28 -11.28 -21.39
C GLY A 67 -3.04 -10.52 -21.89
N GLU A 68 -3.02 -9.21 -21.70
CA GLU A 68 -1.92 -8.33 -22.09
C GLU A 68 -1.15 -7.86 -20.87
N ILE A 69 0.18 -8.07 -20.87
CA ILE A 69 1.05 -7.58 -19.81
C ILE A 69 1.18 -6.05 -19.93
N ILE A 70 0.68 -5.34 -18.91
CA ILE A 70 0.83 -3.88 -18.79
C ILE A 70 2.18 -3.54 -18.18
N TRP A 71 2.60 -4.31 -17.18
CA TRP A 71 3.82 -4.06 -16.42
C TRP A 71 4.30 -5.33 -15.71
N GLU A 72 5.61 -5.51 -15.59
CA GLU A 72 6.24 -6.63 -14.90
C GLU A 72 7.44 -6.18 -14.07
N SER A 73 7.62 -6.79 -12.90
CA SER A 73 8.76 -6.57 -12.00
C SER A 73 9.08 -7.84 -11.22
N ASP A 74 10.10 -7.74 -10.37
CA ASP A 74 10.47 -8.83 -9.45
C ASP A 74 9.36 -9.14 -8.43
N ASN A 75 8.41 -8.19 -8.19
CA ASN A 75 7.33 -8.34 -7.20
C ASN A 75 6.03 -8.91 -7.78
N GLY A 76 5.91 -8.98 -9.10
CA GLY A 76 4.70 -9.45 -9.75
C GLY A 76 4.51 -8.89 -11.14
N VAL A 77 3.38 -9.18 -11.71
CA VAL A 77 2.99 -8.75 -13.05
C VAL A 77 1.57 -8.19 -13.04
N LYS A 78 1.36 -7.10 -13.76
CA LYS A 78 0.05 -6.51 -14.01
C LYS A 78 -0.42 -6.90 -15.39
N ILE A 79 -1.60 -7.51 -15.49
CA ILE A 79 -2.18 -8.05 -16.73
C ILE A 79 -3.58 -7.46 -16.92
N ASN A 80 -3.85 -6.95 -18.10
CA ASN A 80 -5.23 -6.65 -18.54
C ASN A 80 -5.84 -7.92 -19.14
N TYR A 81 -6.96 -8.38 -18.60
CA TYR A 81 -7.65 -9.56 -19.05
C TYR A 81 -9.16 -9.35 -19.01
N LYS A 82 -9.86 -9.58 -20.13
CA LYS A 82 -11.31 -9.39 -20.27
C LYS A 82 -11.80 -8.00 -19.79
N GLY A 83 -11.00 -6.95 -19.99
CA GLY A 83 -11.34 -5.57 -19.64
C GLY A 83 -11.13 -5.20 -18.15
N SER A 84 -10.58 -6.11 -17.36
CA SER A 84 -10.18 -5.87 -15.97
C SER A 84 -8.66 -5.97 -15.80
N THR A 85 -8.12 -5.28 -14.81
CA THR A 85 -6.69 -5.28 -14.51
C THR A 85 -6.42 -6.14 -13.29
N TYR A 86 -5.50 -7.09 -13.42
CA TYR A 86 -5.10 -8.01 -12.36
C TYR A 86 -3.62 -7.81 -12.04
N ASP A 87 -3.32 -7.57 -10.78
CA ASP A 87 -1.98 -7.52 -10.22
C ASP A 87 -1.67 -8.89 -9.59
N LEU A 88 -0.90 -9.72 -10.29
CA LEU A 88 -0.43 -11.00 -9.77
C LEU A 88 0.76 -10.74 -8.86
N VAL A 89 0.59 -10.90 -7.56
CA VAL A 89 1.57 -10.52 -6.54
C VAL A 89 2.48 -11.71 -6.19
N LYS A 90 3.80 -11.53 -6.28
CA LYS A 90 4.80 -12.51 -5.85
C LYS A 90 5.04 -12.44 -4.32
N PHE A 91 3.96 -12.47 -3.59
CA PHE A 91 3.95 -12.68 -2.15
C PHE A 91 3.16 -13.94 -1.88
N PHE A 92 3.87 -15.00 -1.48
CA PHE A 92 3.27 -16.31 -1.30
C PHE A 92 2.88 -16.53 0.16
N ALA A 93 1.67 -17.02 0.37
CA ALA A 93 1.11 -17.35 1.67
C ALA A 93 0.32 -18.66 1.53
N LYS A 94 0.25 -19.47 2.57
CA LYS A 94 -0.42 -20.79 2.50
C LYS A 94 -1.91 -20.70 2.19
N ASP A 95 -2.55 -19.59 2.61
CA ASP A 95 -3.99 -19.37 2.50
C ASP A 95 -4.35 -17.88 2.55
N PRO A 96 -5.64 -17.51 2.29
CA PRO A 96 -6.12 -16.15 2.38
C PRO A 96 -5.92 -15.50 3.76
N GLU A 97 -6.06 -16.26 4.84
CA GLU A 97 -5.91 -15.75 6.21
C GLU A 97 -4.49 -15.25 6.46
N GLU A 98 -3.48 -16.08 6.13
CA GLU A 98 -2.08 -15.68 6.26
C GLU A 98 -1.74 -14.45 5.41
N THR A 99 -2.37 -14.30 4.24
CA THR A 99 -2.18 -13.13 3.39
C THR A 99 -2.64 -11.85 4.08
N ILE A 100 -3.89 -11.84 4.55
CA ILE A 100 -4.48 -10.63 5.14
C ILE A 100 -3.95 -10.32 6.53
N GLU A 101 -3.42 -11.30 7.26
CA GLU A 101 -2.72 -11.06 8.53
C GLU A 101 -1.50 -10.14 8.38
N LYS A 102 -0.88 -10.13 7.21
CA LYS A 102 0.32 -9.32 6.92
C LYS A 102 0.00 -7.95 6.31
N PHE A 103 -1.26 -7.60 6.21
CA PHE A 103 -1.66 -6.26 5.75
C PHE A 103 -1.52 -5.24 6.89
N ASP A 104 -1.05 -4.07 6.54
CA ASP A 104 -0.75 -2.99 7.51
C ASP A 104 -1.99 -2.46 8.22
N PHE A 105 -3.15 -2.42 7.54
CA PHE A 105 -4.38 -1.83 8.07
C PHE A 105 -5.51 -2.85 8.13
N THR A 106 -6.22 -2.87 9.25
CA THR A 106 -7.37 -3.75 9.48
C THR A 106 -8.45 -3.60 8.41
N LEU A 107 -8.70 -2.36 7.96
CA LEU A 107 -9.70 -2.07 6.91
C LEU A 107 -9.32 -2.61 5.51
N SER A 108 -8.08 -3.09 5.34
CA SER A 108 -7.64 -3.77 4.12
C SER A 108 -7.58 -5.30 4.28
N GLN A 109 -7.82 -5.81 5.49
CA GLN A 109 -7.77 -7.24 5.79
C GLN A 109 -9.04 -7.96 5.31
N PHE A 110 -9.22 -8.02 4.00
CA PHE A 110 -10.28 -8.78 3.33
C PHE A 110 -9.69 -9.62 2.22
N ALA A 111 -10.13 -10.88 2.08
CA ALA A 111 -9.79 -11.76 0.97
C ALA A 111 -10.98 -12.62 0.57
N ILE A 112 -11.05 -13.00 -0.71
CA ILE A 112 -12.03 -13.97 -1.25
C ILE A 112 -11.33 -15.05 -2.05
N ASP A 113 -11.78 -16.31 -1.90
CA ASP A 113 -11.33 -17.48 -2.68
C ASP A 113 -12.36 -17.97 -3.72
N GLY A 114 -13.46 -17.22 -3.87
CA GLY A 114 -14.59 -17.54 -4.72
C GLY A 114 -15.81 -18.08 -3.95
N ASP A 115 -15.62 -18.77 -2.81
CA ASP A 115 -16.70 -19.32 -2.01
C ASP A 115 -16.86 -18.60 -0.67
N ASN A 116 -15.75 -18.06 -0.14
CA ASN A 116 -15.69 -17.49 1.20
C ASN A 116 -15.05 -16.10 1.18
N LEU A 117 -15.51 -15.27 2.12
CA LEU A 117 -14.87 -14.02 2.51
C LEU A 117 -14.14 -14.25 3.84
N TYR A 118 -12.85 -14.01 3.82
CA TYR A 118 -11.95 -13.97 4.98
C TYR A 118 -11.73 -12.53 5.39
N TYR A 119 -11.75 -12.25 6.70
CA TYR A 119 -11.58 -10.88 7.20
C TYR A 119 -11.00 -10.82 8.61
N GLY A 120 -10.34 -9.70 8.92
CA GLY A 120 -9.79 -9.40 10.24
C GLY A 120 -10.91 -9.19 11.27
N ASP A 121 -10.59 -9.37 12.56
CA ASP A 121 -11.56 -9.35 13.65
C ASP A 121 -12.35 -8.04 13.75
N THR A 122 -11.73 -6.91 13.47
CA THR A 122 -12.31 -5.56 13.51
C THR A 122 -12.52 -4.93 12.14
N SER A 123 -12.13 -5.62 11.05
CA SER A 123 -12.07 -5.04 9.69
C SER A 123 -13.37 -4.39 9.23
N PHE A 124 -14.53 -5.00 9.53
CA PHE A 124 -15.82 -4.42 9.17
C PHE A 124 -16.20 -3.21 10.02
N GLU A 125 -15.85 -3.21 11.30
CA GLU A 125 -16.08 -2.09 12.20
C GLU A 125 -15.23 -0.90 11.80
N ASP A 126 -13.94 -1.13 11.60
CA ASP A 126 -12.98 -0.10 11.16
C ASP A 126 -13.35 0.47 9.78
N LEU A 127 -13.81 -0.39 8.87
CA LEU A 127 -14.28 0.03 7.55
C LEU A 127 -15.53 0.91 7.65
N LYS A 128 -16.52 0.52 8.47
CA LYS A 128 -17.75 1.28 8.71
C LYS A 128 -17.44 2.65 9.32
N ASP A 129 -16.51 2.69 10.25
CA ASP A 129 -16.13 3.91 10.96
C ASP A 129 -15.09 4.74 10.20
N ASN A 130 -14.67 4.32 9.00
CA ASN A 130 -13.59 4.91 8.20
C ASN A 130 -12.26 5.02 8.94
N LYS A 131 -11.96 4.09 9.84
CA LYS A 131 -10.84 4.13 10.74
C LYS A 131 -9.64 3.35 10.20
N LEU A 132 -8.45 3.99 10.21
CA LEU A 132 -7.17 3.35 9.91
C LEU A 132 -6.56 2.82 11.20
N VAL A 133 -6.64 1.51 11.42
CA VAL A 133 -6.00 0.83 12.54
C VAL A 133 -4.81 0.04 12.02
N LEU A 134 -3.63 0.32 12.58
CA LEU A 134 -2.39 -0.39 12.27
C LEU A 134 -2.44 -1.80 12.84
N LYS A 135 -2.10 -2.77 12.02
CA LYS A 135 -2.03 -4.17 12.42
C LYS A 135 -0.64 -4.74 12.30
N TYR A 136 -0.04 -4.61 11.14
CA TYR A 136 1.27 -5.17 10.86
C TYR A 136 2.11 -4.21 10.03
N ILE A 137 3.29 -3.84 10.51
CA ILE A 137 4.18 -2.93 9.81
C ILE A 137 5.42 -3.68 9.35
N THR A 138 5.47 -4.02 8.07
CA THR A 138 6.65 -4.63 7.45
C THR A 138 7.66 -3.58 7.02
N ASN A 139 7.15 -2.46 6.49
CA ASN A 139 7.97 -1.35 6.00
C ASN A 139 7.26 -0.04 6.33
N PRO A 140 7.70 0.67 7.38
CA PRO A 140 7.05 1.90 7.86
C PRO A 140 6.85 2.97 6.77
N PHE A 141 7.82 3.13 5.85
CA PHE A 141 7.68 4.11 4.76
C PHE A 141 6.59 3.73 3.75
N SER A 142 6.47 2.44 3.43
CA SER A 142 5.40 1.95 2.56
C SER A 142 4.05 2.06 3.24
N THR A 143 3.99 1.74 4.54
CA THR A 143 2.79 1.89 5.37
C THR A 143 2.36 3.35 5.47
N LEU A 144 3.31 4.27 5.69
CA LEU A 144 3.06 5.70 5.67
C LEU A 144 2.48 6.17 4.33
N LYS A 145 3.07 5.75 3.21
CA LYS A 145 2.56 6.08 1.87
C LYS A 145 1.12 5.58 1.67
N ARG A 146 0.82 4.36 2.14
CA ARG A 146 -0.54 3.81 2.09
C ARG A 146 -1.49 4.58 3.01
N ALA A 147 -1.06 4.94 4.22
CA ALA A 147 -1.84 5.78 5.13
C ALA A 147 -2.25 7.10 4.46
N LEU A 148 -1.30 7.81 3.84
CA LEU A 148 -1.57 9.05 3.12
C LEU A 148 -2.56 8.86 1.96
N SER A 149 -2.43 7.76 1.21
CA SER A 149 -3.38 7.41 0.16
C SER A 149 -4.79 7.13 0.73
N HIS A 150 -4.88 6.49 1.88
CA HIS A 150 -6.15 6.25 2.57
C HIS A 150 -6.78 7.53 3.11
N TYR A 151 -5.98 8.47 3.61
CA TYR A 151 -6.47 9.80 3.99
C TYR A 151 -7.13 10.51 2.81
N GLY A 152 -6.52 10.44 1.63
CA GLY A 152 -7.11 10.97 0.39
C GLY A 152 -8.45 10.34 0.01
N LYS A 153 -8.74 9.14 0.51
CA LYS A 153 -10.00 8.41 0.33
C LYS A 153 -10.99 8.63 1.48
N GLY A 154 -10.66 9.48 2.46
CA GLY A 154 -11.55 9.81 3.59
C GLY A 154 -11.49 8.81 4.76
N PHE A 155 -10.43 8.00 4.85
CA PHE A 155 -10.12 7.23 6.05
C PHE A 155 -9.22 8.02 6.97
N TYR A 156 -9.30 7.80 8.28
CA TYR A 156 -8.49 8.53 9.26
C TYR A 156 -7.88 7.62 10.32
N MET A 157 -6.73 8.03 10.83
CA MET A 157 -6.00 7.42 11.94
C MET A 157 -6.24 8.23 13.19
N ASP A 158 -6.48 7.59 14.33
CA ASP A 158 -6.47 8.32 15.61
C ASP A 158 -5.03 8.68 16.03
N GLY A 159 -4.93 9.51 17.09
CA GLY A 159 -3.62 10.02 17.52
C GLY A 159 -2.68 8.93 18.01
N GLU A 160 -3.20 7.84 18.59
CA GLU A 160 -2.40 6.73 19.09
C GLU A 160 -1.80 5.89 17.96
N GLU A 161 -2.62 5.54 16.96
CA GLU A 161 -2.16 4.81 15.78
C GLU A 161 -1.16 5.62 14.96
N LEU A 162 -1.38 6.91 14.89
CA LEU A 162 -0.50 7.84 14.21
C LEU A 162 0.86 7.96 14.92
N GLU A 163 0.89 7.97 16.24
CA GLU A 163 2.12 7.99 17.06
C GLU A 163 2.91 6.69 16.87
N LYS A 164 2.24 5.53 16.80
CA LYS A 164 2.89 4.25 16.47
C LYS A 164 3.59 4.32 15.12
N LEU A 165 2.86 4.71 14.07
CA LEU A 165 3.42 4.81 12.73
C LEU A 165 4.60 5.79 12.67
N TYR A 166 4.47 6.95 13.33
CA TYR A 166 5.54 7.95 13.41
C TYR A 166 6.79 7.39 14.11
N THR A 167 6.60 6.72 15.23
CA THR A 167 7.69 6.11 16.00
C THR A 167 8.44 5.08 15.14
N ASP A 168 7.73 4.22 14.45
CA ASP A 168 8.33 3.19 13.60
C ASP A 168 9.08 3.80 12.40
N VAL A 169 8.50 4.84 11.76
CA VAL A 169 9.18 5.57 10.68
C VAL A 169 10.44 6.24 11.19
N PHE A 170 10.40 6.86 12.38
CA PHE A 170 11.53 7.54 12.98
C PHE A 170 12.64 6.57 13.38
N VAL A 171 12.29 5.49 14.07
CA VAL A 171 13.25 4.44 14.47
C VAL A 171 13.93 3.83 13.25
N MET A 172 13.18 3.55 12.19
CA MET A 172 13.74 2.99 10.96
C MET A 172 14.61 3.98 10.18
N SER A 173 14.43 5.29 10.37
CA SER A 173 15.31 6.29 9.74
C SER A 173 16.70 6.32 10.35
N ASP A 174 16.82 5.95 11.64
CA ASP A 174 18.10 5.89 12.37
C ASP A 174 18.82 4.54 12.19
N TYR A 175 18.08 3.48 11.79
CA TYR A 175 18.70 2.20 11.48
C TYR A 175 19.15 2.17 10.01
N ASN A 176 20.42 1.80 9.81
CA ASN A 176 20.95 1.51 8.47
C ASN A 176 19.98 0.61 7.71
N LEU A 177 19.57 1.02 6.53
CA LEU A 177 18.62 0.30 5.66
C LEU A 177 19.04 -1.14 5.30
N GLU A 178 20.22 -1.58 5.75
CA GLU A 178 20.72 -2.96 5.63
C GLU A 178 20.00 -3.94 6.57
N ALA A 179 19.32 -3.45 7.62
CA ALA A 179 18.54 -4.28 8.55
C ALA A 179 17.13 -4.63 8.04
N VAL A 180 16.67 -4.00 6.96
CA VAL A 180 15.43 -4.36 6.28
C VAL A 180 15.65 -5.69 5.55
N SER A 181 14.67 -6.60 5.58
CA SER A 181 14.80 -7.97 5.05
C SER A 181 15.63 -8.03 3.76
N PRO A 182 16.40 -9.08 3.51
CA PRO A 182 17.24 -9.21 2.30
C PRO A 182 16.48 -8.91 1.01
N TYR A 183 15.21 -9.24 0.96
CA TYR A 183 14.28 -8.95 -0.12
C TYR A 183 14.04 -7.44 -0.30
N GLN A 184 13.77 -6.73 0.79
CA GLN A 184 13.54 -5.28 0.77
C GLN A 184 14.81 -4.49 0.45
N ALA A 185 15.97 -4.95 0.95
CA ALA A 185 17.27 -4.37 0.64
C ALA A 185 17.60 -4.52 -0.85
N GLN A 186 17.28 -5.67 -1.45
CA GLN A 186 17.47 -5.93 -2.86
C GLN A 186 16.54 -5.06 -3.72
N MET A 187 15.27 -4.91 -3.32
CA MET A 187 14.29 -4.05 -3.98
C MET A 187 14.68 -2.58 -3.93
N ASN A 188 15.16 -2.13 -2.79
CA ASN A 188 15.65 -0.76 -2.63
C ASN A 188 16.88 -0.50 -3.52
N LYS A 189 17.80 -1.47 -3.66
CA LYS A 189 18.96 -1.38 -4.57
C LYS A 189 18.53 -1.28 -6.04
N ILE A 190 17.54 -2.07 -6.47
CA ILE A 190 17.04 -2.07 -7.86
C ILE A 190 16.30 -0.77 -8.17
N LYS A 191 15.39 -0.33 -7.31
CA LYS A 191 14.67 0.96 -7.48
C LYS A 191 15.61 2.15 -7.53
N MET A 192 16.70 2.13 -6.76
CA MET A 192 17.69 3.21 -6.78
C MET A 192 18.56 3.19 -8.02
N LYS A 193 18.96 2.02 -8.50
CA LYS A 193 19.75 1.88 -9.72
C LYS A 193 19.00 2.41 -10.94
N ASN A 194 17.67 2.26 -10.95
CA ASN A 194 16.79 2.69 -12.04
C ASN A 194 16.29 4.14 -11.91
N ALA A 195 16.18 4.66 -10.68
CA ALA A 195 15.56 5.98 -10.45
C ALA A 195 16.55 7.15 -10.44
N THR A 196 17.83 6.94 -10.16
CA THR A 196 18.64 8.09 -9.82
C THR A 196 19.87 8.32 -10.67
N GLY A 197 20.46 7.35 -11.31
CA GLY A 197 21.77 7.66 -11.94
C GLY A 197 22.69 8.51 -11.02
N VAL A 198 22.22 8.86 -9.82
CA VAL A 198 22.85 9.77 -8.85
C VAL A 198 23.75 8.95 -7.93
N LYS A 199 25.02 9.21 -8.01
CA LYS A 199 26.00 8.73 -7.04
C LYS A 199 25.79 9.44 -5.70
N GLY A 200 25.44 8.69 -4.65
CA GLY A 200 25.67 9.14 -3.29
C GLY A 200 24.45 9.18 -2.35
N ASP A 201 24.74 8.89 -1.09
CA ASP A 201 23.81 8.81 0.06
C ASP A 201 23.06 10.12 0.37
N VAL A 202 23.57 11.27 -0.05
CA VAL A 202 23.05 12.60 0.31
C VAL A 202 21.65 12.85 -0.26
N GLY A 203 21.40 12.51 -1.51
CA GLY A 203 20.09 12.69 -2.13
C GLY A 203 19.01 11.80 -1.52
N ARG A 204 19.43 10.65 -1.02
CA ARG A 204 18.58 9.67 -0.35
C ARG A 204 18.16 10.14 1.02
N THR A 205 19.12 10.58 1.82
CA THR A 205 18.89 11.16 3.14
C THR A 205 17.99 12.38 3.06
N MET A 206 18.22 13.27 2.09
CA MET A 206 17.39 14.46 1.88
C MET A 206 15.96 14.13 1.45
N ALA A 207 15.75 13.13 0.60
CA ALA A 207 14.39 12.69 0.25
C ALA A 207 13.64 12.12 1.46
N ILE A 208 14.31 11.32 2.29
CA ILE A 208 13.76 10.77 3.54
C ILE A 208 13.40 11.92 4.50
N TRP A 209 14.32 12.87 4.73
CA TRP A 209 14.07 14.00 5.60
C TRP A 209 12.99 14.95 5.08
N ALA A 210 12.86 15.11 3.76
CA ALA A 210 11.76 15.87 3.18
C ALA A 210 10.40 15.16 3.41
N TYR A 211 10.34 13.84 3.26
CA TYR A 211 9.13 13.07 3.58
C TYR A 211 8.79 13.11 5.07
N VAL A 212 9.78 12.92 5.94
CA VAL A 212 9.61 12.99 7.40
C VAL A 212 9.20 14.40 7.83
N GLY A 213 9.79 15.44 7.25
CA GLY A 213 9.44 16.84 7.54
C GLY A 213 8.03 17.23 7.12
N VAL A 214 7.61 16.82 5.92
CA VAL A 214 6.24 17.04 5.44
C VAL A 214 5.24 16.29 6.33
N PHE A 215 5.56 15.07 6.71
CA PHE A 215 4.70 14.25 7.55
C PHE A 215 4.62 14.77 8.99
N ALA A 216 5.75 15.09 9.62
CA ALA A 216 5.76 15.70 10.95
C ALA A 216 5.02 17.05 10.98
N GLY A 217 5.17 17.84 9.90
CA GLY A 217 4.42 19.09 9.72
C GLY A 217 2.91 18.84 9.59
N THR A 218 2.51 17.83 8.85
CA THR A 218 1.08 17.45 8.68
C THR A 218 0.50 16.91 9.99
N LEU A 219 1.28 16.16 10.76
CA LEU A 219 0.91 15.65 12.08
C LEU A 219 0.77 16.75 13.14
N ALA A 220 1.76 17.63 13.21
CA ALA A 220 1.70 18.81 14.07
C ALA A 220 0.47 19.65 13.71
N LEU A 221 0.23 19.85 12.43
CA LEU A 221 -0.94 20.54 11.91
C LEU A 221 -2.24 19.88 12.36
N TYR A 222 -2.36 18.56 12.23
CA TYR A 222 -3.55 17.80 12.62
C TYR A 222 -3.82 17.89 14.14
N LYS A 223 -2.78 17.66 14.95
CA LYS A 223 -2.88 17.76 16.43
C LYS A 223 -3.20 19.17 16.93
N TYR A 224 -2.74 20.21 16.20
CA TYR A 224 -3.03 21.60 16.50
C TYR A 224 -4.37 22.08 15.87
N LEU A 225 -4.86 21.48 14.81
CA LEU A 225 -6.12 21.86 14.17
C LEU A 225 -7.33 21.61 15.08
N ASP A 226 -7.31 20.61 15.94
CA ASP A 226 -8.36 20.36 16.93
C ASP A 226 -8.35 21.37 18.10
N LEU A 227 -7.26 22.13 18.27
CA LEU A 227 -7.09 23.12 19.34
C LEU A 227 -7.38 24.56 18.89
N PHE A 228 -7.61 24.80 17.59
CA PHE A 228 -7.75 26.14 17.02
C PHE A 228 -9.08 26.36 16.30
N ASP A 229 -9.56 27.61 16.35
CA ASP A 229 -10.70 28.07 15.57
C ASP A 229 -10.42 28.03 14.04
N GLU A 230 -11.48 28.17 13.22
CA GLU A 230 -11.42 28.02 11.76
C GLU A 230 -10.41 28.98 11.08
N ASP A 231 -10.19 30.18 11.62
CA ASP A 231 -9.28 31.16 11.02
C ASP A 231 -7.82 30.80 11.29
N LYS A 232 -7.51 30.26 12.46
CA LYS A 232 -6.17 29.74 12.79
C LYS A 232 -5.86 28.46 12.04
N LYS A 233 -6.87 27.61 11.78
CA LYS A 233 -6.74 26.44 10.90
C LYS A 233 -6.27 26.84 9.50
N LYS A 234 -6.88 27.83 8.88
CA LYS A 234 -6.50 28.33 7.54
C LYS A 234 -5.06 28.87 7.51
N LEU A 235 -4.66 29.59 8.54
CA LEU A 235 -3.30 30.13 8.67
C LEU A 235 -2.25 29.00 8.76
N LEU A 236 -2.53 27.98 9.58
CA LEU A 236 -1.65 26.82 9.75
C LEU A 236 -1.53 25.98 8.48
N ILE A 237 -2.62 25.80 7.72
CA ILE A 237 -2.59 25.15 6.39
C ILE A 237 -1.69 25.96 5.45
N GLY A 238 -1.80 27.29 5.46
CA GLY A 238 -0.94 28.16 4.67
C GLY A 238 0.55 27.99 4.99
N TYR A 239 0.93 27.92 6.27
CA TYR A 239 2.30 27.65 6.70
C TYR A 239 2.78 26.26 6.29
N GLY A 240 1.93 25.22 6.42
CA GLY A 240 2.25 23.87 5.99
C GLY A 240 2.58 23.78 4.49
N ILE A 241 1.82 24.48 3.65
CA ILE A 241 2.06 24.55 2.20
C ILE A 241 3.39 25.27 1.90
N VAL A 242 3.70 26.36 2.59
CA VAL A 242 4.96 27.09 2.43
C VAL A 242 6.16 26.23 2.84
N PHE A 243 6.07 25.51 3.98
CA PHE A 243 7.13 24.59 4.42
C PHE A 243 7.34 23.43 3.45
N ALA A 244 6.26 22.85 2.93
CA ALA A 244 6.34 21.80 1.91
C ALA A 244 6.99 22.32 0.61
N GLY A 245 6.66 23.55 0.21
CA GLY A 245 7.27 24.21 -0.95
C GLY A 245 8.77 24.47 -0.76
N LEU A 246 9.19 24.91 0.42
CA LEU A 246 10.60 25.14 0.76
C LEU A 246 11.40 23.83 0.81
N ALA A 247 10.84 22.76 1.37
CA ALA A 247 11.47 21.43 1.38
C ALA A 247 11.63 20.86 -0.03
N ALA A 248 10.61 20.98 -0.88
CA ALA A 248 10.67 20.59 -2.28
C ALA A 248 11.69 21.44 -3.08
N GLY A 249 11.71 22.75 -2.84
CA GLY A 249 12.66 23.66 -3.47
C GLY A 249 14.11 23.39 -3.10
N SER A 250 14.39 23.06 -1.84
CA SER A 250 15.73 22.68 -1.37
C SER A 250 16.20 21.34 -1.96
N ALA A 251 15.30 20.37 -2.10
CA ALA A 251 15.59 19.08 -2.74
C ALA A 251 15.94 19.26 -4.24
N ILE A 252 15.19 20.10 -4.95
CA ILE A 252 15.45 20.42 -6.37
C ILE A 252 16.76 21.23 -6.53
N GLY A 253 17.03 22.16 -5.61
CA GLY A 253 18.27 22.95 -5.59
C GLY A 253 19.49 22.07 -5.37
N SER A 254 19.45 21.14 -4.44
CA SER A 254 20.53 20.19 -4.16
C SER A 254 20.76 19.22 -5.32
N TYR A 255 19.69 18.82 -6.02
CA TYR A 255 19.79 18.00 -7.23
C TYR A 255 20.53 18.72 -8.35
N ARG A 256 20.30 20.03 -8.58
CA ARG A 256 20.99 20.83 -9.60
C ARG A 256 22.47 21.08 -9.29
N VAL A 257 22.83 21.18 -8.01
CA VAL A 257 24.22 21.36 -7.58
C VAL A 257 25.03 20.06 -7.75
N SER A 258 24.40 18.90 -7.60
CA SER A 258 25.07 17.59 -7.79
C SER A 258 25.28 17.20 -9.26
N GLN A 259 24.71 17.95 -10.20
CA GLN A 259 24.85 17.73 -11.66
C GLN A 259 25.94 18.61 -12.30
N LYS A 260 26.56 19.51 -11.54
CA LYS A 260 27.73 20.30 -11.94
C LYS A 260 29.00 19.72 -11.32
#